data_0f43ab7c73da883a07755d10ffa4e0b1
#
_entry.id   0f43ab7c73da883a07755d10ffa4e0b1
#
_cell.length_a   1.000
_cell.length_b   1.000
_cell.length_c   1.000
_cell.angle_alpha   90.00
_cell.angle_beta   90.00
_cell.angle_gamma   90.00
#
_symmetry.space_group_name_H-M   'P 1'
#
loop_
_entity.id
_entity.type
_entity.pdbx_description
1 polymer ?
#
loop_
_entity_poly.entity_id
_entity_poly.type
_entity_poly.pdbx_seq_one_letter_code
_entity_poly.pdbx_strand_id
1 'polypeptide(L)'
;MKNDYIVCVCGDASRAAYLIKGEKNVLFDAGMAYSADKMIKNIKRELGDRPLDAVLLSHSHYDHISGVPFLRKEWPDLVVYGSAYAKKILEKPSAKKTMRELSDAAAQGAGLTKAPDYRDEDLVVDKVVKEGDILDFGCL
;
A
#
# COMPACT_ATOMS: atom_id res chain seq x y z
N MET A 1 -8.62 -11.55 24.64
CA MET A 1 -9.39 -10.58 23.86
C MET A 1 -8.79 -10.45 22.46
N LYS A 2 -9.59 -10.63 21.45
CA LYS A 2 -9.15 -10.46 20.08
C LYS A 2 -8.97 -8.98 19.76
N ASN A 3 -7.84 -8.67 19.15
CA ASN A 3 -7.59 -7.31 18.64
C ASN A 3 -8.17 -7.22 17.23
N ASP A 4 -9.44 -6.77 17.12
CA ASP A 4 -10.16 -6.76 15.84
C ASP A 4 -9.89 -5.51 15.01
N TYR A 5 -9.13 -4.53 15.51
CA TYR A 5 -8.83 -3.33 14.73
C TYR A 5 -7.48 -3.33 14.04
N ILE A 6 -6.67 -4.36 14.21
CA ILE A 6 -5.44 -4.56 13.43
C ILE A 6 -5.53 -5.91 12.73
N VAL A 7 -5.61 -5.90 11.41
CA VAL A 7 -5.84 -7.10 10.61
C VAL A 7 -4.83 -7.16 9.47
N CYS A 8 -4.20 -8.33 9.28
CA CYS A 8 -3.39 -8.57 8.10
C CYS A 8 -4.32 -8.76 6.89
N VAL A 9 -4.20 -7.89 5.91
CA VAL A 9 -5.04 -7.91 4.70
C VAL A 9 -4.24 -8.21 3.44
N CYS A 10 -2.96 -8.54 3.56
CA CYS A 10 -2.10 -8.85 2.42
C CYS A 10 -2.64 -10.01 1.61
N GLY A 11 -2.55 -9.90 0.29
CA GLY A 11 -3.03 -10.91 -0.64
C GLY A 11 -2.05 -12.03 -0.91
N ASP A 12 -0.86 -12.00 -0.31
CA ASP A 12 0.20 -12.98 -0.51
C ASP A 12 0.86 -13.36 0.82
N ALA A 13 1.84 -14.27 0.75
CA ALA A 13 2.50 -14.79 1.94
C ALA A 13 3.50 -13.83 2.59
N SER A 14 3.81 -12.69 1.95
CA SER A 14 4.75 -11.70 2.52
C SER A 14 4.19 -11.01 3.77
N ARG A 15 2.87 -10.95 3.90
CA ARG A 15 2.16 -10.29 5.01
C ARG A 15 2.51 -8.81 5.11
N ALA A 16 2.78 -8.17 3.99
CA ALA A 16 3.25 -6.78 3.93
C ALA A 16 2.10 -5.77 3.77
N ALA A 17 0.98 -5.97 4.47
CA ALA A 17 -0.14 -5.04 4.50
C ALA A 17 -1.01 -5.30 5.73
N TYR A 18 -1.06 -4.32 6.64
CA TYR A 18 -1.86 -4.40 7.87
C TYR A 18 -2.85 -3.24 7.91
N LEU A 19 -4.12 -3.58 8.07
CA LEU A 19 -5.20 -2.60 8.19
C LEU A 19 -5.43 -2.27 9.66
N ILE A 20 -5.45 -0.98 9.97
CA ILE A 20 -5.80 -0.46 11.29
C ILE A 20 -7.15 0.25 11.14
N LYS A 21 -8.18 -0.33 11.76
CA LYS A 21 -9.56 0.19 11.69
C LYS A 21 -9.82 1.14 12.85
N GLY A 22 -10.36 2.30 12.56
CA GLY A 22 -10.66 3.29 13.59
C GLY A 22 -11.57 4.37 13.04
N GLU A 23 -11.55 5.54 13.63
CA GLU A 23 -12.27 6.71 13.12
C GLU A 23 -11.83 7.01 11.67
N LYS A 24 -10.52 6.96 11.44
CA LYS A 24 -9.92 6.88 10.12
C LYS A 24 -9.31 5.49 9.94
N ASN A 25 -9.43 4.93 8.76
CA ASN A 25 -8.90 3.61 8.46
C ASN A 25 -7.55 3.76 7.76
N VAL A 26 -6.52 3.14 8.32
CA VAL A 26 -5.14 3.31 7.89
C VAL A 26 -4.55 1.96 7.50
N LEU A 27 -3.88 1.90 6.35
CA LEU A 27 -3.15 0.72 5.91
C LEU A 27 -1.66 0.94 6.14
N PHE A 28 -1.01 0.02 6.81
CA PHE A 28 0.44 0.01 7.01
C PHE A 28 1.06 -0.91 5.97
N ASP A 29 1.80 -0.32 5.03
CA ASP A 29 2.34 -0.95 3.82
C ASP A 29 1.23 -1.44 2.88
N ALA A 30 1.58 -1.67 1.62
CA ALA A 30 0.58 -1.89 0.56
C ALA A 30 0.84 -3.14 -0.28
N GLY A 31 1.77 -3.99 0.13
CA GLY A 31 2.02 -5.26 -0.55
C GLY A 31 2.53 -5.13 -1.97
N MET A 32 2.34 -6.19 -2.75
CA MET A 32 2.82 -6.30 -4.11
C MET A 32 1.69 -6.05 -5.13
N ALA A 33 2.08 -5.67 -6.34
CA ALA A 33 1.13 -5.40 -7.42
C ALA A 33 0.29 -6.64 -7.77
N TYR A 34 0.92 -7.81 -7.89
CA TYR A 34 0.20 -9.01 -8.35
C TYR A 34 -0.87 -9.49 -7.35
N SER A 35 -0.72 -9.15 -6.08
CA SER A 35 -1.65 -9.56 -5.03
C SER A 35 -2.56 -8.43 -4.56
N ALA A 36 -2.50 -7.27 -5.21
CA ALA A 36 -3.26 -6.07 -4.81
C ALA A 36 -4.77 -6.31 -4.87
N ASP A 37 -5.25 -7.02 -5.88
CA ASP A 37 -6.69 -7.30 -6.03
C ASP A 37 -7.24 -8.07 -4.82
N LYS A 38 -6.53 -9.09 -4.38
CA LYS A 38 -6.92 -9.87 -3.21
C LYS A 38 -6.83 -9.03 -1.93
N MET A 39 -5.80 -8.21 -1.82
CA MET A 39 -5.65 -7.27 -0.69
C MET A 39 -6.85 -6.32 -0.62
N ILE A 40 -7.26 -5.74 -1.74
CA ILE A 40 -8.42 -4.84 -1.81
C ILE A 40 -9.69 -5.56 -1.37
N LYS A 41 -9.90 -6.79 -1.82
CA LYS A 41 -11.05 -7.60 -1.38
C LYS A 41 -11.03 -7.82 0.12
N ASN A 42 -9.85 -8.12 0.69
CA ASN A 42 -9.70 -8.30 2.14
C ASN A 42 -10.03 -7.00 2.89
N ILE A 43 -9.55 -5.86 2.40
CA ILE A 43 -9.83 -4.56 3.01
C ILE A 43 -11.33 -4.26 2.98
N LYS A 44 -11.98 -4.45 1.84
CA LYS A 44 -13.42 -4.21 1.69
C LYS A 44 -14.26 -5.08 2.62
N ARG A 45 -13.84 -6.33 2.80
CA ARG A 45 -14.52 -7.24 3.74
C ARG A 45 -14.47 -6.71 5.16
N GLU A 46 -13.33 -6.10 5.56
CA GLU A 46 -13.16 -5.53 6.89
C GLU A 46 -13.87 -4.19 7.08
N LEU A 47 -13.89 -3.35 6.04
CA LEU A 47 -14.41 -1.99 6.14
C LEU A 47 -15.90 -1.85 5.78
N GLY A 48 -16.45 -2.78 5.00
CA GLY A 48 -17.80 -2.62 4.46
C GLY A 48 -17.86 -1.39 3.56
N ASP A 49 -18.77 -0.46 3.84
CA ASP A 49 -18.94 0.77 3.06
C ASP A 49 -17.99 1.89 3.46
N ARG A 50 -17.18 1.70 4.49
CA ARG A 50 -16.25 2.72 4.97
C ARG A 50 -15.03 2.79 4.05
N PRO A 51 -14.47 4.00 3.83
CA PRO A 51 -13.30 4.14 2.97
C PRO A 51 -12.00 3.80 3.67
N LEU A 52 -10.97 3.50 2.88
CA LEU A 52 -9.59 3.53 3.34
C LEU A 52 -9.11 4.97 3.23
N ASP A 53 -8.66 5.55 4.34
CA ASP A 53 -8.33 6.98 4.42
C ASP A 53 -6.87 7.28 4.15
N ALA A 54 -5.96 6.39 4.57
CA ALA A 54 -4.52 6.64 4.49
C ALA A 54 -3.73 5.35 4.35
N VAL A 55 -2.53 5.49 3.76
CA VAL A 55 -1.52 4.44 3.74
C VAL A 55 -0.25 5.02 4.36
N LEU A 56 0.38 4.27 5.25
CA LEU A 56 1.69 4.56 5.81
C LEU A 56 2.69 3.58 5.23
N LEU A 57 3.71 4.08 4.55
CA LEU A 57 4.75 3.24 3.96
C LEU A 57 5.95 3.17 4.89
N SER A 58 6.37 1.95 5.27
CA SER A 58 7.52 1.74 6.13
C SER A 58 8.83 2.05 5.41
N HIS A 59 8.89 1.74 4.10
CA HIS A 59 10.06 1.97 3.26
C HIS A 59 9.64 1.90 1.78
N SER A 60 10.61 2.05 0.87
CA SER A 60 10.34 2.17 -0.56
C SER A 60 10.59 0.90 -1.37
N HIS A 61 10.64 -0.28 -0.75
CA HIS A 61 10.81 -1.54 -1.46
C HIS A 61 9.52 -1.95 -2.18
N TYR A 62 9.65 -2.52 -3.36
CA TYR A 62 8.53 -2.85 -4.24
C TYR A 62 7.48 -3.76 -3.59
N ASP A 63 7.91 -4.66 -2.71
CA ASP A 63 7.03 -5.61 -2.05
C ASP A 63 6.14 -5.00 -0.95
N HIS A 64 6.39 -3.73 -0.61
CA HIS A 64 5.62 -2.98 0.39
C HIS A 64 4.82 -1.83 -0.21
N ILE A 65 5.10 -1.41 -1.44
CA ILE A 65 4.51 -0.19 -2.01
C ILE A 65 3.78 -0.39 -3.33
N SER A 66 3.99 -1.50 -4.01
CA SER A 66 3.50 -1.68 -5.38
C SER A 66 1.98 -1.80 -5.47
N GLY A 67 1.30 -2.05 -4.36
CA GLY A 67 -0.16 -2.04 -4.32
C GLY A 67 -0.79 -0.66 -4.30
N VAL A 68 -0.02 0.41 -4.06
CA VAL A 68 -0.53 1.78 -3.91
C VAL A 68 -1.36 2.24 -5.11
N PRO A 69 -0.93 2.08 -6.37
CA PRO A 69 -1.73 2.54 -7.50
C PRO A 69 -3.12 1.92 -7.56
N PHE A 70 -3.24 0.65 -7.17
CA PHE A 70 -4.51 -0.07 -7.17
C PHE A 70 -5.43 0.41 -6.05
N LEU A 71 -4.86 0.76 -4.91
CA LEU A 71 -5.60 1.34 -3.79
C LEU A 71 -6.15 2.73 -4.15
N ARG A 72 -5.38 3.55 -4.87
CA ARG A 72 -5.84 4.87 -5.32
C ARG A 72 -7.02 4.79 -6.29
N LYS A 73 -7.05 3.76 -7.11
CA LYS A 73 -8.15 3.52 -8.03
C LYS A 73 -9.45 3.24 -7.29
N GLU A 74 -9.35 2.47 -6.22
CA GLU A 74 -10.49 2.08 -5.41
C GLU A 74 -10.93 3.20 -4.46
N TRP A 75 -9.99 3.93 -3.89
CA TRP A 75 -10.22 5.03 -2.96
C TRP A 75 -9.46 6.27 -3.43
N PRO A 76 -10.07 7.09 -4.33
CA PRO A 76 -9.36 8.22 -4.95
C PRO A 76 -8.93 9.33 -3.98
N ASP A 77 -9.57 9.43 -2.81
CA ASP A 77 -9.22 10.42 -1.79
C ASP A 77 -8.11 9.95 -0.84
N LEU A 78 -7.57 8.76 -1.08
CA LEU A 78 -6.52 8.16 -0.28
C LEU A 78 -5.28 9.06 -0.21
N VAL A 79 -4.73 9.23 1.00
CA VAL A 79 -3.48 9.95 1.21
C VAL A 79 -2.38 8.96 1.58
N VAL A 80 -1.26 9.02 0.86
CA VAL A 80 -0.12 8.13 1.08
C VAL A 80 0.99 8.88 1.80
N TYR A 81 1.36 8.39 2.97
CA TYR A 81 2.43 8.93 3.81
C TYR A 81 3.69 8.09 3.67
N GLY A 82 4.84 8.72 3.61
CA GLY A 82 6.12 8.02 3.57
C GLY A 82 7.24 8.95 3.96
N SER A 83 8.48 8.42 4.04
CA SER A 83 9.65 9.22 4.35
C SER A 83 10.02 10.15 3.20
N ALA A 84 10.83 11.19 3.49
CA ALA A 84 11.38 12.05 2.44
C ALA A 84 12.21 11.24 1.45
N TYR A 85 12.93 10.23 1.93
CA TYR A 85 13.73 9.34 1.08
C TYR A 85 12.83 8.53 0.14
N ALA A 86 11.76 7.94 0.66
CA ALA A 86 10.81 7.18 -0.16
C ALA A 86 10.17 8.07 -1.23
N LYS A 87 9.76 9.27 -0.86
CA LYS A 87 9.18 10.24 -1.81
C LYS A 87 10.17 10.54 -2.93
N LYS A 88 11.42 10.80 -2.58
CA LYS A 88 12.49 11.13 -3.55
C LYS A 88 12.76 9.95 -4.50
N ILE A 89 12.84 8.72 -3.96
CA ILE A 89 13.06 7.52 -4.77
C ILE A 89 11.92 7.34 -5.78
N LEU A 90 10.67 7.50 -5.33
CA LEU A 90 9.50 7.31 -6.20
C LEU A 90 9.33 8.41 -7.25
N GLU A 91 10.10 9.48 -7.18
CA GLU A 91 10.15 10.50 -8.23
C GLU A 91 11.13 10.15 -9.36
N LYS A 92 12.00 9.15 -9.16
CA LYS A 92 13.02 8.76 -10.15
C LYS A 92 12.46 7.74 -11.16
N PRO A 93 12.50 8.04 -12.47
CA PRO A 93 12.02 7.08 -13.48
C PRO A 93 12.76 5.74 -13.44
N SER A 94 14.08 5.75 -13.15
CA SER A 94 14.88 4.52 -13.07
C SER A 94 14.42 3.63 -11.91
N ALA A 95 14.10 4.21 -10.77
CA ALA A 95 13.59 3.46 -9.62
C ALA A 95 12.21 2.84 -9.92
N LYS A 96 11.33 3.61 -10.55
CA LYS A 96 10.01 3.12 -10.95
C LYS A 96 10.09 1.98 -11.95
N LYS A 97 11.02 2.07 -12.89
CA LYS A 97 11.29 0.99 -13.86
C LYS A 97 11.74 -0.27 -13.16
N THR A 98 12.69 -0.17 -12.24
CA THR A 98 13.18 -1.30 -11.46
C THR A 98 12.06 -1.94 -10.63
N MET A 99 11.23 -1.13 -10.00
CA MET A 99 10.10 -1.64 -9.22
C MET A 99 9.11 -2.40 -10.08
N ARG A 100 8.84 -1.91 -11.30
CA ARG A 100 7.96 -2.60 -12.25
C ARG A 100 8.56 -3.94 -12.67
N GLU A 101 9.85 -3.99 -12.95
CA GLU A 101 10.55 -5.23 -13.29
C GLU A 101 10.51 -6.24 -12.15
N LEU A 102 10.74 -5.79 -10.92
CA LEU A 102 10.68 -6.65 -9.74
C LEU A 102 9.25 -7.14 -9.48
N SER A 103 8.26 -6.28 -9.70
CA SER A 103 6.85 -6.67 -9.57
C SER A 103 6.46 -7.75 -10.58
N ASP A 104 6.94 -7.62 -11.81
CA ASP A 104 6.71 -8.63 -12.85
C ASP A 104 7.40 -9.96 -12.51
N ALA A 105 8.63 -9.91 -12.00
CA ALA A 105 9.35 -11.10 -11.57
C ALA A 105 8.63 -11.81 -10.41
N ALA A 106 8.12 -11.06 -9.44
CA ALA A 106 7.34 -11.62 -8.34
C ALA A 106 6.06 -12.28 -8.83
N ALA A 107 5.38 -11.66 -9.79
CA ALA A 107 4.17 -12.21 -10.40
C ALA A 107 4.48 -13.53 -11.12
N GLN A 108 5.58 -13.59 -11.86
CA GLN A 108 6.02 -14.82 -12.53
C GLN A 108 6.31 -15.93 -11.51
N GLY A 109 6.95 -15.60 -10.41
CA GLY A 109 7.18 -16.55 -9.31
C GLY A 109 5.90 -17.09 -8.70
N ALA A 110 4.79 -16.34 -8.80
CA ALA A 110 3.47 -16.74 -8.33
C ALA A 110 2.64 -17.45 -9.42
N GLY A 111 3.22 -17.73 -10.59
CA GLY A 111 2.54 -18.44 -11.67
C GLY A 111 1.82 -17.54 -12.67
N LEU A 112 1.99 -16.22 -12.59
CA LEU A 112 1.40 -15.27 -13.52
C LEU A 112 2.40 -14.91 -14.62
N THR A 113 1.92 -14.35 -15.74
CA THR A 113 2.81 -13.90 -16.82
C THR A 113 3.54 -12.62 -16.44
N LYS A 114 2.80 -11.68 -15.85
CA LYS A 114 3.33 -10.40 -15.36
C LYS A 114 2.39 -9.83 -14.29
N ALA A 115 2.84 -8.79 -13.59
CA ALA A 115 1.99 -8.06 -12.67
C ALA A 115 0.96 -7.22 -13.43
N PRO A 116 -0.21 -6.92 -12.80
CA PRO A 116 -1.17 -5.98 -13.39
C PRO A 116 -0.51 -4.63 -13.66
N ASP A 117 -0.90 -3.98 -14.74
CA ASP A 117 -0.34 -2.69 -15.11
C ASP A 117 -0.92 -1.56 -14.26
N TYR A 118 -0.15 -0.48 -14.08
CA TYR A 118 -0.55 0.70 -13.34
C TYR A 118 0.17 1.94 -13.90
N ARG A 119 -0.34 3.12 -13.56
CA ARG A 119 0.30 4.37 -13.97
C ARG A 119 1.40 4.73 -12.96
N ASP A 120 2.58 5.08 -13.49
CA ASP A 120 3.70 5.48 -12.64
C ASP A 120 3.37 6.69 -11.77
N GLU A 121 2.52 7.60 -12.27
CA GLU A 121 2.09 8.80 -11.54
C GLU A 121 1.30 8.46 -10.27
N ASP A 122 0.72 7.27 -10.20
CA ASP A 122 -0.05 6.83 -9.03
C ASP A 122 0.83 6.20 -7.95
N LEU A 123 2.09 5.88 -8.26
CA LEU A 123 3.04 5.32 -7.30
C LEU A 123 3.89 6.45 -6.73
N VAL A 124 3.32 7.23 -5.83
CA VAL A 124 3.95 8.40 -5.24
C VAL A 124 3.58 8.54 -3.77
N VAL A 125 4.42 9.27 -3.02
CA VAL A 125 4.13 9.66 -1.64
C VAL A 125 3.50 11.06 -1.67
N ASP A 126 2.33 11.20 -1.04
CA ASP A 126 1.62 12.48 -1.00
C ASP A 126 2.13 13.39 0.10
N LYS A 127 2.42 12.83 1.28
CA LYS A 127 2.88 13.60 2.43
C LYS A 127 4.08 12.92 3.07
N VAL A 128 5.09 13.72 3.40
CA VAL A 128 6.31 13.23 4.05
C VAL A 128 6.11 13.20 5.56
N VAL A 129 6.54 12.11 6.17
CA VAL A 129 6.63 11.97 7.63
C VAL A 129 8.09 11.76 8.01
N LYS A 130 8.43 12.20 9.22
CA LYS A 130 9.79 12.09 9.77
C LYS A 130 9.73 11.66 11.21
N GLU A 131 10.87 11.27 11.75
CA GLU A 131 11.00 10.88 13.15
C GLU A 131 10.45 11.97 14.07
N GLY A 132 9.64 11.57 15.02
CA GLY A 132 8.99 12.48 15.97
C GLY A 132 7.64 13.02 15.52
N ASP A 133 7.25 12.82 14.25
CA ASP A 133 5.94 13.25 13.78
C ASP A 133 4.82 12.45 14.45
N ILE A 134 3.73 13.14 14.74
CA ILE A 134 2.51 12.52 15.26
C ILE A 134 1.42 12.71 14.22
N LEU A 135 0.84 11.60 13.77
CA LEU A 135 -0.30 11.60 12.85
C LEU A 135 -1.56 11.27 13.62
N ASP A 136 -2.52 12.19 13.61
CA ASP A 136 -3.79 12.00 14.31
C ASP A 136 -4.84 11.50 13.35
N PHE A 137 -5.28 10.25 13.52
CA PHE A 137 -6.33 9.62 12.72
C PHE A 137 -7.62 9.40 13.54
N GLY A 138 -7.71 10.05 14.70
CA GLY A 138 -8.85 9.91 15.57
C GLY A 138 -8.76 8.70 16.49
N CYS A 139 -9.89 8.20 16.92
CA CYS A 139 -9.96 7.07 17.85
C CYS A 139 -10.11 5.73 17.13
N LEU A 140 -9.60 4.69 17.75
CA LEU A 140 -9.80 3.30 17.29
C LEU A 140 -11.19 2.80 17.68
#